data_e0c2a70a0a39a3e6dcfde7c7dbce1166
#
_entry.id   e0c2a70a0a39a3e6dcfde7c7dbce1166
#
_cell.length_a   1.000
_cell.length_b   1.000
_cell.length_c   1.000
_cell.angle_alpha   90.00
_cell.angle_beta   90.00
_cell.angle_gamma   90.00
#
_symmetry.space_group_name_H-M   'P 1'
#
loop_
_entity.id
_entity.type
_entity.pdbx_description
1 polymer ?
#
loop_
_entity_poly.entity_id
_entity_poly.type
_entity_poly.pdbx_seq_one_letter_code
_entity_poly.pdbx_strand_id
1 'polypeptide(L)'
;MCFGCNTKDFKQNLCFTQLFYYLCGSIIFFMMFLNSLKLFFSNFAQFWKSVAYKLVALALCTLLLLPFYDTFAQLDFGGLWTYLKQLFISFPFANLGGWFNLLYNSVLEFLHLFQTLMNINLFCFVYVLIVGLFIFPFLISLCCLPLGEVMYASMSSRAKKSFIGAFVKTIGKSCIFSFLKTMYELPFFALLTFCEYQLVLLATSSDVWIIVVPFLMVISYSVIIGLKNSFSCGWLPALVVLPCTVSSAFAKGFRAVSRRYFRVLSTTFCMAFLWCCVFYLFGIMSLFAILPISSMLLLIFDFVMFFSSQGMSFYVDYNTVLTPKKLEQTDKLRKAKDII
;
A
#
# COMPACT_ATOMS: atom_id res chain seq x y z
N MET A 1 9.26 4.52 61.08
CA MET A 1 10.42 4.45 60.17
C MET A 1 9.92 4.52 58.73
N CYS A 2 10.01 5.71 58.13
CA CYS A 2 9.63 5.90 56.72
C CYS A 2 10.81 5.50 55.84
N PHE A 3 10.63 4.48 55.03
CA PHE A 3 11.56 4.14 53.95
C PHE A 3 11.45 5.18 52.83
N GLY A 4 12.49 6.01 52.70
CA GLY A 4 12.63 6.95 51.60
C GLY A 4 12.82 6.19 50.29
N CYS A 5 11.78 6.09 49.50
CA CYS A 5 11.85 5.53 48.12
C CYS A 5 12.60 6.52 47.24
N ASN A 6 13.76 6.14 46.75
CA ASN A 6 14.66 6.98 45.97
C ASN A 6 14.06 7.22 44.57
N THR A 7 13.53 8.40 44.31
CA THR A 7 12.86 8.79 43.07
C THR A 7 13.74 8.72 41.81
N LYS A 8 15.07 8.64 42.00
CA LYS A 8 16.04 8.46 40.89
C LYS A 8 16.00 7.04 40.31
N ASP A 9 15.87 6.01 41.16
CA ASP A 9 15.82 4.61 40.71
C ASP A 9 14.51 4.30 39.97
N PHE A 10 13.42 4.97 40.34
CA PHE A 10 12.14 4.83 39.65
C PHE A 10 12.18 5.40 38.23
N LYS A 11 12.83 6.55 37.99
CA LYS A 11 12.99 7.14 36.67
C LYS A 11 13.93 6.33 35.76
N GLN A 12 15.02 5.77 36.31
CA GLN A 12 15.93 4.92 35.55
C GLN A 12 15.27 3.60 35.14
N ASN A 13 14.51 2.97 36.03
CA ASN A 13 13.75 1.76 35.71
C ASN A 13 12.64 2.02 34.68
N LEU A 14 12.01 3.20 34.70
CA LEU A 14 11.00 3.59 33.70
C LEU A 14 11.63 3.79 32.31
N CYS A 15 12.82 4.38 32.26
CA CYS A 15 13.55 4.59 31.01
C CYS A 15 14.04 3.26 30.39
N PHE A 16 14.52 2.34 31.25
CA PHE A 16 14.98 1.03 30.83
C PHE A 16 13.83 0.13 30.39
N THR A 17 12.67 0.16 31.03
CA THR A 17 11.46 -0.54 30.61
C THR A 17 10.90 0.04 29.33
N GLN A 18 10.92 1.34 29.13
CA GLN A 18 10.53 1.95 27.86
C GLN A 18 11.49 1.56 26.73
N LEU A 19 12.81 1.61 26.95
CA LEU A 19 13.81 1.18 25.96
C LEU A 19 13.65 -0.31 25.63
N PHE A 20 13.39 -1.16 26.61
CA PHE A 20 13.13 -2.58 26.42
C PHE A 20 11.82 -2.84 25.66
N TYR A 21 10.78 -2.04 25.91
CA TYR A 21 9.53 -2.07 25.14
C TYR A 21 9.75 -1.65 23.68
N TYR A 22 10.58 -0.63 23.43
CA TYR A 22 10.94 -0.22 22.07
C TYR A 22 11.78 -1.29 21.35
N LEU A 23 12.77 -1.88 22.01
CA LEU A 23 13.59 -2.96 21.46
C LEU A 23 12.77 -4.22 21.18
N CYS A 24 11.93 -4.67 22.11
CA CYS A 24 11.01 -5.78 21.89
C CYS A 24 9.99 -5.46 20.78
N GLY A 25 9.51 -4.22 20.72
CA GLY A 25 8.64 -3.76 19.64
C GLY A 25 9.29 -3.88 18.27
N SER A 26 10.56 -3.48 18.16
CA SER A 26 11.34 -3.57 16.91
C SER A 26 11.62 -5.02 16.49
N ILE A 27 11.92 -5.91 17.45
CA ILE A 27 12.14 -7.34 17.16
C ILE A 27 10.84 -8.02 16.67
N ILE A 28 9.70 -7.72 17.30
CA ILE A 28 8.40 -8.25 16.90
C ILE A 28 7.99 -7.71 15.52
N PHE A 29 8.27 -6.43 15.24
CA PHE A 29 8.11 -5.83 13.93
C PHE A 29 8.89 -6.60 12.86
N PHE A 30 10.18 -6.81 13.07
CA PHE A 30 11.04 -7.50 12.13
C PHE A 30 10.55 -8.94 11.88
N MET A 31 10.09 -9.63 12.92
CA MET A 31 9.48 -10.97 12.79
C MET A 31 8.20 -10.97 11.94
N MET A 32 7.31 -9.98 12.11
CA MET A 32 6.07 -9.89 11.31
C MET A 32 6.37 -9.58 9.84
N PHE A 33 7.31 -8.68 9.59
CA PHE A 33 7.77 -8.37 8.24
C PHE A 33 8.43 -9.57 7.57
N LEU A 34 9.32 -10.28 8.26
CA LEU A 34 9.92 -11.52 7.77
C LEU A 34 8.89 -12.60 7.46
N ASN A 35 7.87 -12.75 8.30
CA ASN A 35 6.78 -13.69 8.06
C ASN A 35 5.97 -13.30 6.81
N SER A 36 5.73 -12.01 6.60
CA SER A 36 5.07 -11.53 5.38
C SER A 36 5.92 -11.80 4.14
N LEU A 37 7.24 -11.60 4.21
CA LEU A 37 8.17 -11.94 3.12
C LEU A 37 8.20 -13.45 2.82
N LYS A 38 8.27 -14.29 3.84
CA LYS A 38 8.25 -15.76 3.66
C LYS A 38 6.95 -16.20 2.98
N LEU A 39 5.80 -15.64 3.40
CA LEU A 39 4.52 -15.91 2.74
C LEU A 39 4.47 -15.41 1.31
N PHE A 40 5.04 -14.24 1.03
CA PHE A 40 5.15 -13.72 -0.32
C PHE A 40 5.90 -14.70 -1.22
N PHE A 41 7.09 -15.14 -0.81
CA PHE A 41 7.89 -16.08 -1.61
C PHE A 41 7.23 -17.45 -1.74
N SER A 42 6.57 -17.95 -0.70
CA SER A 42 5.84 -19.23 -0.77
C SER A 42 4.62 -19.18 -1.70
N ASN A 43 4.07 -18.00 -1.95
CA ASN A 43 2.93 -17.77 -2.82
C ASN A 43 3.28 -16.98 -4.09
N PHE A 44 4.52 -17.05 -4.54
CA PHE A 44 5.01 -16.26 -5.69
C PHE A 44 4.22 -16.49 -6.99
N ALA A 45 3.67 -17.69 -7.19
CA ALA A 45 2.77 -17.96 -8.32
C ALA A 45 1.49 -17.09 -8.30
N GLN A 46 0.98 -16.72 -7.13
CA GLN A 46 -0.19 -15.85 -7.02
C GLN A 46 0.18 -14.38 -7.30
N PHE A 47 1.41 -14.00 -7.00
CA PHE A 47 1.96 -12.71 -7.38
C PHE A 47 1.86 -12.49 -8.89
N TRP A 48 2.35 -13.43 -9.70
CA TRP A 48 2.29 -13.33 -11.17
C TRP A 48 0.86 -13.28 -11.69
N LYS A 49 -0.08 -14.01 -11.10
CA LYS A 49 -1.50 -13.90 -11.46
C LYS A 49 -2.07 -12.51 -11.17
N SER A 50 -1.69 -11.91 -10.04
CA SER A 50 -2.07 -10.54 -9.70
C SER A 50 -1.48 -9.52 -10.68
N VAL A 51 -0.21 -9.69 -11.08
CA VAL A 51 0.46 -8.84 -12.07
C VAL A 51 -0.24 -8.95 -13.43
N ALA A 52 -0.49 -10.18 -13.91
CA ALA A 52 -1.19 -10.40 -15.17
C ALA A 52 -2.58 -9.75 -15.17
N TYR A 53 -3.33 -9.89 -14.07
CA TYR A 53 -4.63 -9.24 -13.91
C TYR A 53 -4.52 -7.70 -14.00
N LYS A 54 -3.54 -7.10 -13.33
CA LYS A 54 -3.33 -5.63 -13.36
C LYS A 54 -2.93 -5.13 -14.74
N LEU A 55 -2.17 -5.91 -15.50
CA LEU A 55 -1.85 -5.59 -16.90
C LEU A 55 -3.10 -5.63 -17.77
N VAL A 56 -3.99 -6.61 -17.56
CA VAL A 56 -5.30 -6.66 -18.25
C VAL A 56 -6.16 -5.45 -17.86
N ALA A 57 -6.19 -5.07 -16.59
CA ALA A 57 -6.92 -3.88 -16.14
C ALA A 57 -6.38 -2.60 -16.77
N LEU A 58 -5.05 -2.47 -16.88
CA LEU A 58 -4.41 -1.36 -17.58
C LEU A 58 -4.80 -1.33 -19.08
N ALA A 59 -4.73 -2.48 -19.76
CA ALA A 59 -5.15 -2.59 -21.15
C ALA A 59 -6.63 -2.22 -21.35
N LEU A 60 -7.51 -2.62 -20.44
CA LEU A 60 -8.93 -2.22 -20.49
C LEU A 60 -9.08 -0.71 -20.32
N CYS A 61 -8.34 -0.08 -19.42
CA CYS A 61 -8.37 1.38 -19.25
C CYS A 61 -7.85 2.11 -20.51
N THR A 62 -6.79 1.61 -21.16
CA THR A 62 -6.32 2.19 -22.42
C THR A 62 -7.35 2.02 -23.54
N LEU A 63 -8.04 0.88 -23.61
CA LEU A 63 -9.15 0.67 -24.56
C LEU A 63 -10.31 1.63 -24.33
N LEU A 64 -10.64 1.96 -23.07
CA LEU A 64 -11.67 2.95 -22.76
C LEU A 64 -11.31 4.36 -23.25
N LEU A 65 -10.03 4.68 -23.40
CA LEU A 65 -9.56 5.98 -23.88
C LEU A 65 -9.50 6.06 -25.42
N LEU A 66 -9.58 4.93 -26.14
CA LEU A 66 -9.51 4.90 -27.62
C LEU A 66 -10.53 5.81 -28.33
N PRO A 67 -11.79 5.98 -27.87
CA PRO A 67 -12.74 6.87 -28.55
C PRO A 67 -12.25 8.33 -28.65
N PHE A 68 -11.29 8.73 -27.84
CA PHE A 68 -10.70 10.08 -27.83
C PHE A 68 -9.33 10.14 -28.52
N TYR A 69 -8.98 9.12 -29.33
CA TYR A 69 -7.68 9.06 -29.99
C TYR A 69 -7.36 10.33 -30.80
N ASP A 70 -8.31 10.87 -31.56
CA ASP A 70 -8.12 12.09 -32.34
C ASP A 70 -7.85 13.33 -31.47
N THR A 71 -8.45 13.40 -30.28
CA THR A 71 -8.16 14.45 -29.31
C THR A 71 -6.76 14.30 -28.73
N PHE A 72 -6.34 13.07 -28.40
CA PHE A 72 -4.98 12.81 -27.93
C PHE A 72 -3.92 13.03 -28.99
N ALA A 73 -4.23 12.78 -30.27
CA ALA A 73 -3.32 13.01 -31.39
C ALA A 73 -3.00 14.51 -31.61
N GLN A 74 -3.85 15.41 -31.11
CA GLN A 74 -3.63 16.86 -31.15
C GLN A 74 -2.73 17.37 -30.03
N LEU A 75 -2.43 16.54 -29.01
CA LEU A 75 -1.56 16.91 -27.89
C LEU A 75 -0.10 16.67 -28.27
N ASP A 76 0.75 17.65 -27.97
CA ASP A 76 2.20 17.51 -28.11
C ASP A 76 2.80 16.87 -26.84
N PHE A 77 3.05 15.58 -26.91
CA PHE A 77 3.73 14.84 -25.84
C PHE A 77 5.26 14.92 -25.89
N GLY A 78 5.85 15.60 -26.87
CA GLY A 78 7.29 15.60 -27.13
C GLY A 78 8.11 16.13 -25.94
N GLY A 79 7.67 17.23 -25.34
CA GLY A 79 8.30 17.80 -24.14
C GLY A 79 8.24 16.83 -22.95
N LEU A 80 7.03 16.36 -22.60
CA LEU A 80 6.85 15.41 -21.49
C LEU A 80 7.64 14.11 -21.71
N TRP A 81 7.63 13.56 -22.93
CA TRP A 81 8.37 12.34 -23.26
C TRP A 81 9.88 12.53 -23.09
N THR A 82 10.41 13.68 -23.46
CA THR A 82 11.84 14.01 -23.32
C THR A 82 12.25 14.03 -21.86
N TYR A 83 11.49 14.72 -21.00
CA TYR A 83 11.77 14.75 -19.56
C TYR A 83 11.60 13.40 -18.90
N LEU A 84 10.54 12.66 -19.23
CA LEU A 84 10.33 11.31 -18.71
C LEU A 84 11.48 10.38 -19.10
N LYS A 85 11.91 10.39 -20.38
CA LYS A 85 13.05 9.59 -20.83
C LYS A 85 14.31 9.91 -20.03
N GLN A 86 14.60 11.19 -19.79
CA GLN A 86 15.73 11.58 -18.97
C GLN A 86 15.59 11.13 -17.52
N LEU A 87 14.39 11.22 -16.92
CA LEU A 87 14.11 10.70 -15.58
C LEU A 87 14.26 9.18 -15.48
N PHE A 88 13.95 8.42 -16.54
CA PHE A 88 14.16 6.98 -16.57
C PHE A 88 15.65 6.59 -16.55
N ILE A 89 16.50 7.42 -17.15
CA ILE A 89 17.94 7.14 -17.27
C ILE A 89 18.70 7.70 -16.06
N SER A 90 18.23 8.80 -15.47
CA SER A 90 18.89 9.47 -14.35
C SER A 90 18.58 8.81 -13.02
N PHE A 91 19.60 8.72 -12.17
CA PHE A 91 19.44 8.27 -10.79
C PHE A 91 19.39 9.48 -9.86
N PRO A 92 18.36 9.58 -8.99
CA PRO A 92 18.21 10.71 -8.07
C PRO A 92 19.45 10.91 -7.18
N PHE A 93 20.06 9.82 -6.72
CA PHE A 93 21.22 9.84 -5.83
C PHE A 93 22.49 10.41 -6.49
N ALA A 94 22.63 10.29 -7.82
CA ALA A 94 23.83 10.75 -8.52
C ALA A 94 23.84 12.28 -8.71
N ASN A 95 22.68 12.88 -8.97
CA ASN A 95 22.52 14.33 -9.15
C ASN A 95 21.15 14.79 -8.69
N LEU A 96 21.02 15.08 -7.41
CA LEU A 96 19.74 15.40 -6.78
C LEU A 96 19.10 16.66 -7.38
N GLY A 97 19.87 17.74 -7.54
CA GLY A 97 19.38 19.01 -8.10
C GLY A 97 18.90 18.89 -9.54
N GLY A 98 19.70 18.23 -10.40
CA GLY A 98 19.33 17.98 -11.79
C GLY A 98 18.09 17.08 -11.89
N TRP A 99 17.97 16.06 -11.04
CA TRP A 99 16.83 15.17 -11.01
C TRP A 99 15.55 15.88 -10.57
N PHE A 100 15.63 16.78 -9.56
CA PHE A 100 14.48 17.61 -9.16
C PHE A 100 14.03 18.57 -10.25
N ASN A 101 14.97 19.18 -10.97
CA ASN A 101 14.63 20.04 -12.12
C ASN A 101 13.92 19.24 -13.23
N LEU A 102 14.36 18.02 -13.52
CA LEU A 102 13.69 17.14 -14.47
C LEU A 102 12.29 16.74 -13.98
N LEU A 103 12.14 16.41 -12.69
CA LEU A 103 10.84 16.09 -12.09
C LEU A 103 9.90 17.29 -12.16
N TYR A 104 10.37 18.48 -11.78
CA TYR A 104 9.61 19.72 -11.83
C TYR A 104 9.13 20.03 -13.25
N ASN A 105 10.03 19.99 -14.22
CA ASN A 105 9.67 20.23 -15.63
C ASN A 105 8.68 19.18 -16.15
N SER A 106 8.84 17.92 -15.76
CA SER A 106 7.86 16.85 -16.11
C SER A 106 6.48 17.14 -15.54
N VAL A 107 6.40 17.65 -14.31
CA VAL A 107 5.12 18.02 -13.66
C VAL A 107 4.50 19.22 -14.38
N LEU A 108 5.30 20.25 -14.72
CA LEU A 108 4.81 21.41 -15.46
C LEU A 108 4.28 21.03 -16.84
N GLU A 109 5.01 20.22 -17.60
CA GLU A 109 4.56 19.71 -18.91
C GLU A 109 3.28 18.88 -18.79
N PHE A 110 3.21 18.04 -17.79
CA PHE A 110 1.99 17.27 -17.52
C PHE A 110 0.79 18.17 -17.22
N LEU A 111 0.96 19.20 -16.38
CA LEU A 111 -0.10 20.17 -16.10
C LEU A 111 -0.49 20.98 -17.34
N HIS A 112 0.49 21.38 -18.17
CA HIS A 112 0.25 22.05 -19.44
C HIS A 112 -0.56 21.17 -20.42
N LEU A 113 -0.23 19.88 -20.51
CA LEU A 113 -1.01 18.92 -21.30
C LEU A 113 -2.44 18.78 -20.80
N PHE A 114 -2.63 18.75 -19.47
CA PHE A 114 -3.98 18.69 -18.86
C PHE A 114 -4.78 19.96 -19.18
N GLN A 115 -4.17 21.14 -19.07
CA GLN A 115 -4.79 22.40 -19.41
C GLN A 115 -5.14 22.46 -20.91
N THR A 116 -4.25 22.01 -21.77
CA THR A 116 -4.47 21.94 -23.22
C THR A 116 -5.61 20.98 -23.56
N LEU A 117 -5.63 19.78 -22.94
CA LEU A 117 -6.73 18.82 -23.11
C LEU A 117 -8.07 19.40 -22.66
N MET A 118 -8.10 20.11 -21.53
CA MET A 118 -9.30 20.79 -21.04
C MET A 118 -9.80 21.85 -22.04
N ASN A 119 -8.90 22.60 -22.65
CA ASN A 119 -9.22 23.63 -23.63
C ASN A 119 -9.70 23.06 -24.98
N ILE A 120 -9.12 21.94 -25.43
CA ILE A 120 -9.52 21.27 -26.67
C ILE A 120 -10.88 20.57 -26.49
N ASN A 121 -11.04 19.80 -25.43
CA ASN A 121 -12.23 18.99 -25.21
C ASN A 121 -12.45 18.74 -23.70
N LEU A 122 -13.29 19.56 -23.09
CA LEU A 122 -13.63 19.44 -21.66
C LEU A 122 -14.26 18.08 -21.31
N PHE A 123 -15.06 17.49 -22.21
CA PHE A 123 -15.67 16.20 -21.98
C PHE A 123 -14.62 15.08 -21.94
N CYS A 124 -13.67 15.11 -22.89
CA CYS A 124 -12.52 14.19 -22.87
C CYS A 124 -11.70 14.33 -21.60
N PHE A 125 -11.42 15.55 -21.17
CA PHE A 125 -10.70 15.82 -19.93
C PHE A 125 -11.39 15.20 -18.70
N VAL A 126 -12.68 15.46 -18.52
CA VAL A 126 -13.47 14.89 -17.40
C VAL A 126 -13.49 13.36 -17.49
N TYR A 127 -13.63 12.80 -18.69
CA TYR A 127 -13.63 11.36 -18.89
C TYR A 127 -12.29 10.73 -18.52
N VAL A 128 -11.16 11.34 -18.90
CA VAL A 128 -9.80 10.90 -18.51
C VAL A 128 -9.63 10.91 -17.00
N LEU A 129 -10.13 11.96 -16.33
CA LEU A 129 -10.10 12.01 -14.87
C LEU A 129 -10.92 10.89 -14.23
N ILE A 130 -12.11 10.61 -14.74
CA ILE A 130 -12.96 9.50 -14.24
C ILE A 130 -12.25 8.16 -14.45
N VAL A 131 -11.68 7.91 -15.64
CA VAL A 131 -10.98 6.67 -15.92
C VAL A 131 -9.74 6.51 -15.04
N GLY A 132 -8.92 7.56 -14.91
CA GLY A 132 -7.66 7.51 -14.17
C GLY A 132 -7.85 7.46 -12.65
N LEU A 133 -8.71 8.31 -12.10
CA LEU A 133 -8.89 8.44 -10.65
C LEU A 133 -9.89 7.46 -10.06
N PHE A 134 -10.82 6.95 -10.87
CA PHE A 134 -11.89 6.10 -10.38
C PHE A 134 -11.89 4.70 -11.00
N ILE A 135 -12.01 4.57 -12.32
CA ILE A 135 -12.15 3.27 -13.00
C ILE A 135 -10.89 2.43 -12.82
N PHE A 136 -9.71 3.00 -13.02
CA PHE A 136 -8.44 2.29 -12.92
C PHE A 136 -8.16 1.75 -11.50
N PRO A 137 -8.23 2.55 -10.40
CA PRO A 137 -8.11 2.03 -9.05
C PRO A 137 -9.18 1.01 -8.68
N PHE A 138 -10.43 1.22 -9.14
CA PHE A 138 -11.51 0.28 -8.97
C PHE A 138 -11.19 -1.08 -9.59
N LEU A 139 -10.79 -1.11 -10.86
CA LEU A 139 -10.41 -2.35 -11.56
C LEU A 139 -9.23 -3.06 -10.89
N ILE A 140 -8.18 -2.31 -10.51
CA ILE A 140 -7.04 -2.88 -9.78
C ILE A 140 -7.47 -3.49 -8.46
N SER A 141 -8.40 -2.87 -7.74
CA SER A 141 -8.86 -3.34 -6.43
C SER A 141 -9.74 -4.58 -6.51
N LEU A 142 -10.38 -4.86 -7.65
CA LEU A 142 -11.25 -6.03 -7.83
C LEU A 142 -10.54 -7.36 -7.57
N CYS A 143 -9.25 -7.46 -7.84
CA CYS A 143 -8.49 -8.68 -7.57
C CYS A 143 -8.13 -8.87 -6.08
N CYS A 144 -8.28 -7.85 -5.23
CA CYS A 144 -7.85 -7.93 -3.83
C CYS A 144 -8.62 -8.98 -3.03
N LEU A 145 -9.95 -9.02 -3.17
CA LEU A 145 -10.77 -9.98 -2.43
C LEU A 145 -10.56 -11.43 -2.87
N PRO A 146 -10.58 -11.78 -4.18
CA PRO A 146 -10.22 -13.11 -4.65
C PRO A 146 -8.83 -13.55 -4.21
N LEU A 147 -7.84 -12.65 -4.33
CA LEU A 147 -6.47 -12.92 -3.89
C LEU A 147 -6.42 -13.15 -2.37
N GLY A 148 -7.15 -12.36 -1.59
CA GLY A 148 -7.29 -12.53 -0.15
C GLY A 148 -7.90 -13.90 0.22
N GLU A 149 -8.92 -14.38 -0.50
CA GLU A 149 -9.50 -15.72 -0.28
C GLU A 149 -8.49 -16.84 -0.58
N VAL A 150 -7.71 -16.72 -1.65
CA VAL A 150 -6.68 -17.69 -1.99
C VAL A 150 -5.58 -17.69 -0.93
N MET A 151 -5.12 -16.50 -0.50
CA MET A 151 -4.13 -16.37 0.57
C MET A 151 -4.64 -16.94 1.89
N TYR A 152 -5.87 -16.63 2.28
CA TYR A 152 -6.46 -17.18 3.49
C TYR A 152 -6.57 -18.72 3.44
N ALA A 153 -6.95 -19.29 2.30
CA ALA A 153 -6.98 -20.75 2.13
C ALA A 153 -5.58 -21.36 2.28
N SER A 154 -4.55 -20.71 1.73
CA SER A 154 -3.15 -21.10 1.87
C SER A 154 -2.67 -21.03 3.35
N MET A 155 -3.03 -19.95 4.06
CA MET A 155 -2.64 -19.71 5.46
C MET A 155 -3.38 -20.62 6.45
N SER A 156 -4.60 -21.04 6.13
CA SER A 156 -5.43 -21.91 7.00
C SER A 156 -5.27 -23.39 6.72
N SER A 157 -4.27 -23.80 5.93
CA SER A 157 -4.02 -25.20 5.53
C SER A 157 -5.25 -25.89 4.89
N ARG A 158 -6.17 -25.09 4.32
CA ARG A 158 -7.33 -25.57 3.57
C ARG A 158 -6.93 -25.98 2.15
N ALA A 159 -7.80 -26.71 1.49
CA ALA A 159 -7.59 -27.09 0.09
C ALA A 159 -7.27 -25.84 -0.76
N LYS A 160 -6.28 -25.96 -1.64
CA LYS A 160 -5.86 -24.87 -2.52
C LYS A 160 -7.05 -24.39 -3.35
N LYS A 161 -7.34 -23.10 -3.25
CA LYS A 161 -8.37 -22.45 -4.08
C LYS A 161 -7.76 -21.94 -5.38
N SER A 162 -8.47 -22.10 -6.48
CA SER A 162 -8.13 -21.44 -7.75
C SER A 162 -8.43 -19.94 -7.66
N PHE A 163 -7.54 -19.09 -8.18
CA PHE A 163 -7.76 -17.65 -8.25
C PHE A 163 -9.00 -17.29 -9.08
N ILE A 164 -9.17 -17.94 -10.25
CA ILE A 164 -10.32 -17.70 -11.13
C ILE A 164 -11.62 -18.15 -10.45
N GLY A 165 -11.62 -19.32 -9.80
CA GLY A 165 -12.78 -19.81 -9.06
C GLY A 165 -13.16 -18.91 -7.89
N ALA A 166 -12.19 -18.38 -7.16
CA ALA A 166 -12.41 -17.38 -6.12
C ALA A 166 -12.97 -16.06 -6.71
N PHE A 167 -12.42 -15.60 -7.84
CA PHE A 167 -12.86 -14.39 -8.52
C PHE A 167 -14.34 -14.46 -8.94
N VAL A 168 -14.73 -15.52 -9.64
CA VAL A 168 -16.11 -15.71 -10.08
C VAL A 168 -17.07 -15.80 -8.89
N LYS A 169 -16.67 -16.53 -7.84
CA LYS A 169 -17.49 -16.70 -6.63
C LYS A 169 -17.72 -15.39 -5.86
N THR A 170 -16.73 -14.52 -5.83
CA THR A 170 -16.75 -13.31 -5.00
C THR A 170 -17.00 -12.03 -5.77
N ILE A 171 -17.27 -12.08 -7.07
CA ILE A 171 -17.31 -10.90 -7.95
C ILE A 171 -18.25 -9.79 -7.42
N GLY A 172 -19.45 -10.13 -6.98
CA GLY A 172 -20.40 -9.14 -6.44
C GLY A 172 -19.87 -8.45 -5.18
N LYS A 173 -19.29 -9.21 -4.23
CA LYS A 173 -18.66 -8.63 -3.04
C LYS A 173 -17.39 -7.85 -3.39
N SER A 174 -16.62 -8.32 -4.39
CA SER A 174 -15.43 -7.64 -4.87
C SER A 174 -15.76 -6.27 -5.47
N CYS A 175 -16.83 -6.16 -6.26
CA CYS A 175 -17.28 -4.89 -6.83
C CYS A 175 -17.62 -3.87 -5.72
N ILE A 176 -18.41 -4.28 -4.73
CA ILE A 176 -18.79 -3.39 -3.61
C ILE A 176 -17.55 -2.99 -2.80
N PHE A 177 -16.68 -3.96 -2.50
CA PHE A 177 -15.44 -3.70 -1.77
C PHE A 177 -14.53 -2.73 -2.52
N SER A 178 -14.32 -2.96 -3.82
CA SER A 178 -13.45 -2.13 -4.66
C SER A 178 -13.99 -0.72 -4.80
N PHE A 179 -15.29 -0.56 -4.97
CA PHE A 179 -15.94 0.75 -5.00
C PHE A 179 -15.71 1.54 -3.70
N LEU A 180 -16.02 0.93 -2.55
CA LEU A 180 -15.86 1.57 -1.25
C LEU A 180 -14.38 1.84 -0.93
N LYS A 181 -13.48 0.92 -1.32
CA LYS A 181 -12.04 1.09 -1.17
C LYS A 181 -11.53 2.26 -2.01
N THR A 182 -11.93 2.36 -3.27
CA THR A 182 -11.53 3.49 -4.13
C THR A 182 -12.03 4.82 -3.56
N MET A 183 -13.28 4.89 -3.10
CA MET A 183 -13.84 6.08 -2.44
C MET A 183 -13.04 6.46 -1.17
N TYR A 184 -12.65 5.47 -0.39
CA TYR A 184 -11.84 5.68 0.81
C TYR A 184 -10.42 6.16 0.48
N GLU A 185 -9.80 5.67 -0.59
CA GLU A 185 -8.41 5.99 -0.95
C GLU A 185 -8.26 7.35 -1.63
N LEU A 186 -9.29 7.83 -2.35
CA LEU A 186 -9.28 9.10 -3.07
C LEU A 186 -8.79 10.31 -2.25
N PRO A 187 -9.34 10.59 -1.04
CA PRO A 187 -8.92 11.75 -0.26
C PRO A 187 -7.46 11.67 0.18
N PHE A 188 -6.92 10.47 0.44
CA PHE A 188 -5.51 10.30 0.81
C PHE A 188 -4.59 10.53 -0.39
N PHE A 189 -4.97 10.08 -1.58
CA PHE A 189 -4.21 10.36 -2.80
C PHE A 189 -4.26 11.83 -3.18
N ALA A 190 -5.42 12.49 -3.04
CA ALA A 190 -5.53 13.93 -3.27
C ALA A 190 -4.65 14.71 -2.28
N LEU A 191 -4.66 14.36 -0.99
CA LEU A 191 -3.81 14.97 0.01
C LEU A 191 -2.32 14.74 -0.29
N LEU A 192 -1.95 13.51 -0.66
CA LEU A 192 -0.57 13.17 -1.01
C LEU A 192 -0.11 13.99 -2.23
N THR A 193 -0.88 13.99 -3.31
CA THR A 193 -0.54 14.75 -4.52
C THR A 193 -0.40 16.25 -4.22
N PHE A 194 -1.28 16.81 -3.40
CA PHE A 194 -1.20 18.19 -2.98
C PHE A 194 0.08 18.47 -2.17
N CYS A 195 0.40 17.64 -1.17
CA CYS A 195 1.61 17.80 -0.36
C CYS A 195 2.89 17.69 -1.22
N GLU A 196 2.97 16.66 -2.06
CA GLU A 196 4.14 16.42 -2.91
C GLU A 196 4.31 17.57 -3.94
N TYR A 197 3.22 18.06 -4.53
CA TYR A 197 3.26 19.22 -5.43
C TYR A 197 3.80 20.48 -4.74
N GLN A 198 3.33 20.79 -3.52
CA GLN A 198 3.83 21.94 -2.76
C GLN A 198 5.32 21.79 -2.40
N LEU A 199 5.75 20.56 -2.07
CA LEU A 199 7.17 20.31 -1.80
C LEU A 199 8.04 20.44 -3.06
N VAL A 200 7.56 20.02 -4.22
CA VAL A 200 8.27 20.24 -5.50
C VAL A 200 8.42 21.73 -5.79
N LEU A 201 7.37 22.54 -5.60
CA LEU A 201 7.45 23.99 -5.73
C LEU A 201 8.45 24.62 -4.74
N LEU A 202 8.48 24.12 -3.51
CA LEU A 202 9.43 24.59 -2.51
C LEU A 202 10.88 24.27 -2.90
N ALA A 203 11.13 23.11 -3.49
CA ALA A 203 12.46 22.69 -3.94
C ALA A 203 13.09 23.67 -4.97
N THR A 204 12.24 24.31 -5.79
CA THR A 204 12.70 25.26 -6.81
C THR A 204 12.93 26.67 -6.29
N SER A 205 12.56 26.98 -5.05
CA SER A 205 12.65 28.33 -4.49
C SER A 205 14.04 28.73 -4.03
N SER A 206 14.90 27.78 -3.63
CA SER A 206 16.31 28.03 -3.26
C SER A 206 17.13 26.75 -3.18
N ASP A 207 18.47 26.87 -3.34
CA ASP A 207 19.40 25.74 -3.32
C ASP A 207 19.38 24.92 -2.01
N VAL A 208 19.07 25.54 -0.89
CA VAL A 208 18.96 24.86 0.41
C VAL A 208 17.80 23.86 0.40
N TRP A 209 16.68 24.22 -0.21
CA TRP A 209 15.49 23.36 -0.27
C TRP A 209 15.69 22.13 -1.16
N ILE A 210 16.59 22.19 -2.15
CA ILE A 210 16.93 21.03 -3.00
C ILE A 210 17.42 19.86 -2.16
N ILE A 211 18.09 20.11 -1.03
CA ILE A 211 18.59 19.05 -0.15
C ILE A 211 17.52 18.60 0.85
N VAL A 212 16.74 19.52 1.40
CA VAL A 212 15.78 19.23 2.48
C VAL A 212 14.49 18.60 1.97
N VAL A 213 13.98 19.07 0.83
CA VAL A 213 12.68 18.62 0.27
C VAL A 213 12.60 17.12 0.01
N PRO A 214 13.64 16.42 -0.51
CA PRO A 214 13.57 14.96 -0.67
C PRO A 214 13.22 14.22 0.60
N PHE A 215 13.80 14.62 1.73
CA PHE A 215 13.50 14.02 3.02
C PHE A 215 12.06 14.30 3.46
N LEU A 216 11.59 15.53 3.22
CA LEU A 216 10.20 15.90 3.52
C LEU A 216 9.21 15.12 2.63
N MET A 217 9.52 14.90 1.36
CA MET A 217 8.69 14.07 0.45
C MET A 217 8.62 12.62 0.93
N VAL A 218 9.75 12.04 1.33
CA VAL A 218 9.77 10.67 1.88
C VAL A 218 8.94 10.59 3.16
N ILE A 219 9.05 11.59 4.03
CA ILE A 219 8.30 11.63 5.29
C ILE A 219 6.80 11.82 5.02
N SER A 220 6.41 12.79 4.17
CA SER A 220 4.99 13.06 3.84
C SER A 220 4.33 11.84 3.20
N TYR A 221 4.98 11.23 2.21
CA TYR A 221 4.53 9.99 1.60
C TYR A 221 4.35 8.88 2.63
N SER A 222 5.38 8.65 3.46
CA SER A 222 5.37 7.56 4.45
C SER A 222 4.29 7.76 5.51
N VAL A 223 4.06 9.00 5.95
CA VAL A 223 3.01 9.35 6.91
C VAL A 223 1.63 9.14 6.30
N ILE A 224 1.36 9.74 5.14
CA ILE A 224 0.02 9.69 4.51
C ILE A 224 -0.34 8.25 4.13
N ILE A 225 0.57 7.52 3.49
CA ILE A 225 0.34 6.11 3.10
C ILE A 225 0.29 5.21 4.35
N GLY A 226 1.12 5.46 5.35
CA GLY A 226 1.08 4.77 6.62
C GLY A 226 -0.26 4.92 7.34
N LEU A 227 -0.79 6.13 7.42
CA LEU A 227 -2.13 6.41 7.97
C LEU A 227 -3.22 5.71 7.17
N LYS A 228 -3.25 5.88 5.85
CA LYS A 228 -4.21 5.23 4.97
C LYS A 228 -4.25 3.71 5.20
N ASN A 229 -3.10 3.07 5.16
CA ASN A 229 -3.01 1.62 5.30
C ASN A 229 -3.34 1.15 6.71
N SER A 230 -2.95 1.89 7.76
CA SER A 230 -3.24 1.49 9.14
C SER A 230 -4.74 1.52 9.47
N PHE A 231 -5.50 2.43 8.90
CA PHE A 231 -6.96 2.46 9.07
C PHE A 231 -7.66 1.32 8.30
N SER A 232 -7.16 0.93 7.14
CA SER A 232 -7.79 -0.09 6.28
C SER A 232 -7.24 -1.51 6.47
N CYS A 233 -6.15 -1.69 7.24
CA CYS A 233 -5.40 -2.94 7.41
C CYS A 233 -6.29 -4.16 7.75
N GLY A 234 -7.27 -4.00 8.64
CA GLY A 234 -8.16 -5.09 9.03
C GLY A 234 -9.35 -5.34 8.09
N TRP A 235 -9.61 -4.46 7.11
CA TRP A 235 -10.83 -4.48 6.33
C TRP A 235 -10.96 -5.73 5.44
N LEU A 236 -9.97 -5.95 4.59
CA LEU A 236 -9.97 -7.11 3.70
C LEU A 236 -9.90 -8.45 4.47
N PRO A 237 -9.02 -8.64 5.46
CA PRO A 237 -9.01 -9.86 6.26
C PRO A 237 -10.34 -10.13 6.98
N ALA A 238 -10.96 -9.09 7.56
CA ALA A 238 -12.28 -9.24 8.20
C ALA A 238 -13.36 -9.68 7.21
N LEU A 239 -13.35 -9.13 5.98
CA LEU A 239 -14.29 -9.49 4.94
C LEU A 239 -14.14 -10.94 4.45
N VAL A 240 -12.89 -11.44 4.42
CA VAL A 240 -12.58 -12.82 3.99
C VAL A 240 -12.86 -13.84 5.08
N VAL A 241 -12.51 -13.51 6.32
CA VAL A 241 -12.58 -14.47 7.45
C VAL A 241 -13.96 -14.52 8.07
N LEU A 242 -14.64 -13.35 8.17
CA LEU A 242 -15.91 -13.23 8.87
C LEU A 242 -17.11 -13.25 7.90
N PRO A 243 -18.22 -13.89 8.27
CA PRO A 243 -19.46 -13.84 7.51
C PRO A 243 -20.14 -12.47 7.73
N CYS A 244 -19.68 -11.44 7.04
CA CYS A 244 -20.19 -10.08 7.22
C CYS A 244 -20.32 -9.32 5.89
N THR A 245 -21.06 -8.19 5.93
CA THR A 245 -21.15 -7.25 4.81
C THR A 245 -19.89 -6.42 4.69
N VAL A 246 -19.64 -5.81 3.53
CA VAL A 246 -18.41 -5.06 3.25
C VAL A 246 -18.21 -3.89 4.21
N SER A 247 -19.26 -3.13 4.51
CA SER A 247 -19.21 -2.00 5.46
C SER A 247 -19.03 -2.44 6.91
N SER A 248 -19.69 -3.53 7.35
CA SER A 248 -19.47 -4.07 8.70
C SER A 248 -18.09 -4.69 8.87
N ALA A 249 -17.50 -5.22 7.79
CA ALA A 249 -16.11 -5.70 7.78
C ALA A 249 -15.10 -4.60 8.07
N PHE A 250 -15.34 -3.37 7.57
CA PHE A 250 -14.49 -2.22 7.88
C PHE A 250 -14.47 -1.93 9.39
N ALA A 251 -15.66 -1.80 10.00
CA ALA A 251 -15.77 -1.50 11.43
C ALA A 251 -15.19 -2.62 12.31
N LYS A 252 -15.44 -3.90 11.94
CA LYS A 252 -14.89 -5.05 12.68
C LYS A 252 -13.38 -5.17 12.50
N GLY A 253 -12.88 -4.97 11.28
CA GLY A 253 -11.45 -4.98 10.98
C GLY A 253 -10.71 -3.88 11.71
N PHE A 254 -11.23 -2.66 11.68
CA PHE A 254 -10.65 -1.52 12.42
C PHE A 254 -10.63 -1.79 13.94
N ARG A 255 -11.75 -2.27 14.51
CA ARG A 255 -11.81 -2.61 15.94
C ARG A 255 -10.82 -3.71 16.32
N ALA A 256 -10.62 -4.72 15.47
CA ALA A 256 -9.64 -5.76 15.71
C ALA A 256 -8.20 -5.23 15.75
N VAL A 257 -7.86 -4.32 14.85
CA VAL A 257 -6.51 -3.76 14.70
C VAL A 257 -6.25 -2.58 15.63
N SER A 258 -7.29 -1.82 16.03
CA SER A 258 -7.18 -0.58 16.82
C SER A 258 -6.41 -0.74 18.14
N ARG A 259 -6.51 -1.91 18.80
CA ARG A 259 -5.73 -2.21 20.02
C ARG A 259 -4.21 -2.20 19.79
N ARG A 260 -3.77 -2.34 18.54
CA ARG A 260 -2.35 -2.36 18.13
C ARG A 260 -2.05 -1.32 17.05
N TYR A 261 -2.88 -0.26 17.00
CA TYR A 261 -2.84 0.76 15.96
C TYR A 261 -1.43 1.33 15.72
N PHE A 262 -0.75 1.79 16.77
CA PHE A 262 0.59 2.34 16.64
C PHE A 262 1.62 1.34 16.09
N ARG A 263 1.45 0.05 16.36
CA ARG A 263 2.31 -1.00 15.81
C ARG A 263 2.06 -1.17 14.30
N VAL A 264 0.80 -1.15 13.89
CA VAL A 264 0.44 -1.19 12.47
C VAL A 264 0.95 0.05 11.75
N LEU A 265 0.71 1.22 12.32
CA LEU A 265 1.16 2.50 11.79
C LEU A 265 2.69 2.54 11.61
N SER A 266 3.45 2.18 12.63
CA SER A 266 4.91 2.17 12.54
C SER A 266 5.42 1.18 11.49
N THR A 267 4.77 0.02 11.35
CA THR A 267 5.16 -0.98 10.36
C THR A 267 4.87 -0.50 8.94
N THR A 268 3.67 0.03 8.68
CA THR A 268 3.31 0.56 7.37
C THR A 268 4.14 1.77 6.99
N PHE A 269 4.45 2.63 7.97
CA PHE A 269 5.38 3.74 7.79
C PHE A 269 6.78 3.26 7.38
N CYS A 270 7.36 2.29 8.11
CA CYS A 270 8.68 1.74 7.77
C CYS A 270 8.69 1.05 6.39
N MET A 271 7.62 0.34 6.01
CA MET A 271 7.51 -0.24 4.69
C MET A 271 7.45 0.84 3.61
N ALA A 272 6.66 1.89 3.78
CA ALA A 272 6.59 3.00 2.85
C ALA A 272 7.94 3.71 2.74
N PHE A 273 8.60 3.97 3.86
CA PHE A 273 9.94 4.55 3.91
C PHE A 273 10.98 3.71 3.14
N LEU A 274 10.99 2.39 3.35
CA LEU A 274 11.88 1.48 2.61
C LEU A 274 11.64 1.54 1.10
N TRP A 275 10.37 1.59 0.66
CA TRP A 275 10.06 1.75 -0.76
C TRP A 275 10.53 3.08 -1.33
N CYS A 276 10.40 4.16 -0.57
CA CYS A 276 10.98 5.44 -0.96
C CYS A 276 12.50 5.37 -1.10
N CYS A 277 13.20 4.74 -0.15
CA CYS A 277 14.66 4.55 -0.27
C CYS A 277 15.04 3.78 -1.53
N VAL A 278 14.32 2.71 -1.86
CA VAL A 278 14.56 1.95 -3.10
C VAL A 278 14.30 2.82 -4.33
N PHE A 279 13.23 3.62 -4.32
CA PHE A 279 12.93 4.56 -5.40
C PHE A 279 14.04 5.60 -5.59
N TYR A 280 14.55 6.19 -4.51
CA TYR A 280 15.64 7.15 -4.57
C TYR A 280 16.98 6.55 -5.02
N LEU A 281 17.22 5.27 -4.73
CA LEU A 281 18.43 4.58 -5.19
C LEU A 281 18.37 4.20 -6.67
N PHE A 282 17.24 3.69 -7.13
CA PHE A 282 17.11 3.08 -8.46
C PHE A 282 16.25 3.90 -9.43
N GLY A 283 15.73 5.05 -9.01
CA GLY A 283 14.92 5.94 -9.85
C GLY A 283 13.57 5.36 -10.28
N ILE A 284 13.00 5.93 -11.33
CA ILE A 284 11.64 5.60 -11.80
C ILE A 284 11.52 4.13 -12.24
N MET A 285 12.60 3.52 -12.75
CA MET A 285 12.59 2.11 -13.14
C MET A 285 12.19 1.16 -12.02
N SER A 286 12.52 1.52 -10.78
CA SER A 286 12.15 0.71 -9.62
C SER A 286 10.64 0.64 -9.38
N LEU A 287 9.84 1.60 -9.86
CA LEU A 287 8.39 1.62 -9.68
C LEU A 287 7.71 0.40 -10.31
N PHE A 288 8.23 -0.09 -11.44
CA PHE A 288 7.69 -1.29 -12.10
C PHE A 288 7.77 -2.54 -11.21
N ALA A 289 8.79 -2.61 -10.35
CA ALA A 289 8.92 -3.69 -9.37
C ALA A 289 8.24 -3.34 -8.03
N ILE A 290 8.43 -2.11 -7.54
CA ILE A 290 7.91 -1.67 -6.24
C ILE A 290 6.38 -1.77 -6.19
N LEU A 291 5.65 -1.25 -7.18
CA LEU A 291 4.18 -1.19 -7.16
C LEU A 291 3.53 -2.58 -7.04
N PRO A 292 3.85 -3.58 -7.90
CA PRO A 292 3.24 -4.89 -7.77
C PRO A 292 3.68 -5.64 -6.51
N ILE A 293 4.97 -5.56 -6.13
CA ILE A 293 5.51 -6.23 -4.95
C ILE A 293 4.89 -5.64 -3.67
N SER A 294 4.89 -4.31 -3.53
CA SER A 294 4.33 -3.63 -2.35
C SER A 294 2.86 -3.92 -2.17
N SER A 295 2.07 -3.95 -3.25
CA SER A 295 0.63 -4.22 -3.18
C SER A 295 0.33 -5.62 -2.65
N MET A 296 1.11 -6.63 -3.02
CA MET A 296 0.94 -7.98 -2.50
C MET A 296 1.49 -8.14 -1.09
N LEU A 297 2.64 -7.53 -0.79
CA LEU A 297 3.20 -7.53 0.57
C LEU A 297 2.27 -6.86 1.58
N LEU A 298 1.66 -5.73 1.23
CA LEU A 298 0.66 -5.07 2.07
C LEU A 298 -0.55 -5.95 2.31
N LEU A 299 -1.07 -6.62 1.28
CA LEU A 299 -2.19 -7.55 1.43
C LEU A 299 -1.85 -8.69 2.40
N ILE A 300 -0.67 -9.31 2.24
CA ILE A 300 -0.21 -10.38 3.15
C ILE A 300 -0.04 -9.84 4.57
N PHE A 301 0.55 -8.67 4.70
CA PHE A 301 0.77 -8.00 5.97
C PHE A 301 -0.56 -7.72 6.69
N ASP A 302 -1.59 -7.29 5.97
CA ASP A 302 -2.93 -7.07 6.52
C ASP A 302 -3.49 -8.34 7.18
N PHE A 303 -3.33 -9.50 6.55
CA PHE A 303 -3.72 -10.78 7.13
C PHE A 303 -2.89 -11.14 8.37
N VAL A 304 -1.55 -10.99 8.29
CA VAL A 304 -0.65 -11.27 9.42
C VAL A 304 -0.99 -10.40 10.63
N MET A 305 -1.26 -9.11 10.40
CA MET A 305 -1.63 -8.17 11.47
C MET A 305 -3.01 -8.46 12.04
N PHE A 306 -3.99 -8.75 11.19
CA PHE A 306 -5.34 -9.09 11.63
C PHE A 306 -5.32 -10.35 12.53
N PHE A 307 -4.67 -11.42 12.11
CA PHE A 307 -4.56 -12.63 12.92
C PHE A 307 -3.73 -12.42 14.19
N SER A 308 -2.63 -11.68 14.09
CA SER A 308 -1.83 -11.33 15.28
C SER A 308 -2.65 -10.51 16.30
N SER A 309 -3.55 -9.65 15.83
CA SER A 309 -4.43 -8.88 16.72
C SER A 309 -5.44 -9.75 17.47
N GLN A 310 -5.81 -10.89 16.90
CA GLN A 310 -6.67 -11.89 17.52
C GLN A 310 -5.93 -12.83 18.50
N GLY A 311 -4.66 -12.56 18.78
CA GLY A 311 -3.84 -13.36 19.69
C GLY A 311 -3.34 -14.69 19.07
N MET A 312 -3.45 -14.84 17.76
CA MET A 312 -2.94 -16.00 17.05
C MET A 312 -1.48 -15.79 16.69
N SER A 313 -0.62 -16.75 17.05
CA SER A 313 0.77 -16.78 16.60
C SER A 313 0.92 -17.78 15.46
N PHE A 314 1.51 -17.34 14.36
CA PHE A 314 1.72 -18.18 13.19
C PHE A 314 3.21 -18.47 13.00
N TYR A 315 3.53 -19.72 12.61
CA TYR A 315 4.83 -20.08 12.05
C TYR A 315 4.74 -20.09 10.54
N VAL A 316 5.75 -19.51 9.93
CA VAL A 316 5.97 -19.66 8.51
C VAL A 316 7.02 -20.74 8.35
N ASP A 317 6.59 -21.90 7.90
CA ASP A 317 7.51 -22.97 7.54
C ASP A 317 8.02 -22.77 6.12
N TYR A 318 9.26 -23.22 5.85
CA TYR A 318 9.92 -23.08 4.55
C TYR A 318 9.14 -23.70 3.38
N ASN A 319 8.22 -24.60 3.70
CA ASN A 319 7.49 -25.39 2.70
C ASN A 319 6.11 -24.88 2.32
N THR A 320 5.70 -23.66 2.69
CA THR A 320 4.52 -23.08 2.03
C THR A 320 3.65 -22.17 2.86
N VAL A 321 3.58 -22.23 4.19
CA VAL A 321 2.34 -21.81 4.80
C VAL A 321 2.56 -21.32 6.22
N LEU A 322 1.80 -20.30 6.60
CA LEU A 322 1.48 -20.06 8.00
C LEU A 322 0.78 -21.30 8.55
N THR A 323 1.52 -22.20 9.19
CA THR A 323 0.92 -23.26 9.98
C THR A 323 0.63 -22.75 11.38
N PRO A 324 -0.56 -23.02 11.95
CA PRO A 324 -0.80 -22.76 13.36
C PRO A 324 0.21 -23.55 14.19
N LYS A 325 0.77 -22.91 15.21
CA LYS A 325 1.86 -23.46 16.03
C LYS A 325 1.53 -24.75 16.76
N LYS A 326 0.24 -25.02 16.99
CA LYS A 326 -0.32 -26.23 17.64
C LYS A 326 -1.74 -26.46 17.18
N LEU A 327 -2.22 -27.70 17.21
CA LEU A 327 -3.62 -28.09 17.01
C LEU A 327 -4.62 -27.28 17.85
N GLU A 328 -4.25 -26.88 19.08
CA GLU A 328 -5.03 -25.99 19.94
C GLU A 328 -5.28 -24.60 19.32
N GLN A 329 -4.43 -24.14 18.40
CA GLN A 329 -4.61 -22.86 17.69
C GLN A 329 -5.55 -23.01 16.50
N THR A 330 -5.67 -24.20 15.93
CA THR A 330 -6.69 -24.53 14.93
C THR A 330 -8.09 -24.49 15.56
N ASP A 331 -8.21 -24.89 16.82
CA ASP A 331 -9.46 -24.78 17.57
C ASP A 331 -9.77 -23.32 17.94
N LYS A 332 -8.77 -22.49 18.21
CA LYS A 332 -8.97 -21.03 18.37
C LYS A 332 -9.38 -20.35 17.07
N LEU A 333 -8.87 -20.78 15.92
CA LEU A 333 -9.33 -20.34 14.60
C LEU A 333 -10.79 -20.77 14.32
N ARG A 334 -11.17 -21.97 14.72
CA ARG A 334 -12.57 -22.44 14.67
C ARG A 334 -13.45 -21.66 15.63
N LYS A 335 -13.00 -21.46 16.88
CA LYS A 335 -13.73 -20.70 17.90
C LYS A 335 -13.85 -19.21 17.55
N ALA A 336 -12.88 -18.62 16.88
CA ALA A 336 -13.01 -17.25 16.36
C ALA A 336 -14.05 -17.15 15.22
N LYS A 337 -14.34 -18.25 14.52
CA LYS A 337 -15.49 -18.35 13.60
C LYS A 337 -16.83 -18.49 14.32
N ASP A 338 -16.84 -19.11 15.48
CA ASP A 338 -18.05 -19.44 16.25
C ASP A 338 -18.43 -18.31 17.22
N ILE A 339 -17.51 -17.39 17.53
CA ILE A 339 -17.71 -16.27 18.48
C ILE A 339 -18.14 -14.97 17.76
N ILE A 340 -18.20 -14.97 16.44
CA ILE A 340 -18.58 -13.84 15.61
C ILE A 340 -19.79 -14.16 14.75
#